data_6ed9c8b58fbea37ff8702b4b397d2014
#
_entry.id   6ed9c8b58fbea37ff8702b4b397d2014
#
_cell.length_a   1.000
_cell.length_b   1.000
_cell.length_c   1.000
_cell.angle_alpha   90.00
_cell.angle_beta   90.00
_cell.angle_gamma   90.00
#
_symmetry.space_group_name_H-M   'P 1'
#
loop_
_entity.id
_entity.type
_entity.pdbx_description
1 polymer ?
#
loop_
_entity_poly.entity_id
_entity_poly.type
_entity_poly.pdbx_seq_one_letter_code
_entity_poly.pdbx_strand_id
1 'polypeptide(L)'
;MSGSQNRSCCNIIYRLGLNIVMLLTLLLSMLLFAGSFLTTCYADNMETQQVLLRPDNLLWNLLELAGFGLLFCGCLYLYEKIGEKFRRGLLVFTLTFVFGLGILLILFGRTVPAADALSVYNAAAEWILGNTDIIHPTVSYLSYYPQQIGLMAFLELLLRIWNLTGLSVPAWHFIKLVYVCLLCGAIWFQYLSLQYLWPEKYKKISCCYLVLVCCNLPMIMYSSFVYGEIPSFTALSVGWYLLLRLLGSSSPDSSYRDNVSPGGSSPDSSYRDN
;
A
#
# COMPACT_ATOMS: atom_id res chain seq x y z
N MET A 1 -18.11 -45.95 3.28
CA MET A 1 -19.13 -44.89 3.07
C MET A 1 -19.00 -43.62 3.93
N SER A 2 -18.12 -43.57 4.95
CA SER A 2 -18.01 -42.37 5.85
C SER A 2 -17.18 -41.19 5.33
N GLY A 3 -16.29 -41.39 4.39
CA GLY A 3 -15.37 -40.36 3.92
C GLY A 3 -15.97 -39.28 3.01
N SER A 4 -17.05 -39.56 2.29
CA SER A 4 -17.68 -38.59 1.39
C SER A 4 -18.58 -37.59 2.14
N GLN A 5 -19.21 -38.04 3.21
CA GLN A 5 -20.12 -37.25 4.04
C GLN A 5 -19.34 -36.19 4.86
N ASN A 6 -18.15 -36.55 5.37
CA ASN A 6 -17.29 -35.61 6.10
C ASN A 6 -16.72 -34.49 5.19
N ARG A 7 -16.38 -34.80 3.94
CA ARG A 7 -15.91 -33.77 2.99
C ARG A 7 -17.04 -32.79 2.60
N SER A 8 -18.27 -33.26 2.49
CA SER A 8 -19.42 -32.38 2.19
C SER A 8 -19.71 -31.43 3.35
N CYS A 9 -19.70 -31.90 4.60
CA CYS A 9 -19.92 -31.07 5.77
C CYS A 9 -18.82 -29.99 5.94
N CYS A 10 -17.57 -30.36 5.74
CA CYS A 10 -16.43 -29.43 5.81
C CYS A 10 -16.55 -28.32 4.74
N ASN A 11 -16.98 -28.65 3.53
CA ASN A 11 -17.21 -27.67 2.46
C ASN A 11 -18.36 -26.72 2.75
N ILE A 12 -19.43 -27.19 3.42
CA ILE A 12 -20.56 -26.34 3.83
C ILE A 12 -20.10 -25.34 4.90
N ILE A 13 -19.39 -25.81 5.94
CA ILE A 13 -18.85 -24.96 7.01
C ILE A 13 -17.90 -23.92 6.45
N TYR A 14 -17.01 -24.31 5.54
CA TYR A 14 -16.07 -23.38 4.88
C TYR A 14 -16.81 -22.31 4.07
N ARG A 15 -17.79 -22.69 3.26
CA ARG A 15 -18.60 -21.73 2.48
C ARG A 15 -19.41 -20.80 3.39
N LEU A 16 -19.98 -21.31 4.47
CA LEU A 16 -20.67 -20.49 5.44
C LEU A 16 -19.73 -19.47 6.10
N GLY A 17 -18.57 -19.91 6.55
CA GLY A 17 -17.54 -19.05 7.11
C GLY A 17 -17.12 -17.94 6.13
N LEU A 18 -16.85 -18.32 4.86
CA LEU A 18 -16.50 -17.37 3.82
C LEU A 18 -17.61 -16.32 3.59
N ASN A 19 -18.87 -16.76 3.51
CA ASN A 19 -20.00 -15.85 3.32
C ASN A 19 -20.19 -14.89 4.52
N ILE A 20 -19.96 -15.36 5.75
CA ILE A 20 -20.01 -14.52 6.94
C ILE A 20 -18.89 -13.46 6.88
N VAL A 21 -17.66 -13.85 6.57
CA VAL A 21 -16.53 -12.92 6.45
C VAL A 21 -16.81 -11.90 5.35
N MET A 22 -17.29 -12.32 4.18
CA MET A 22 -17.66 -11.42 3.09
C MET A 22 -18.75 -10.43 3.50
N LEU A 23 -19.80 -10.90 4.19
CA LEU A 23 -20.88 -10.04 4.69
C LEU A 23 -20.38 -9.02 5.70
N LEU A 24 -19.57 -9.44 6.68
CA LEU A 24 -19.00 -8.55 7.68
C LEU A 24 -18.07 -7.51 7.04
N THR A 25 -17.23 -7.92 6.07
CA THR A 25 -16.36 -7.02 5.33
C THR A 25 -17.20 -5.99 4.54
N LEU A 26 -18.26 -6.43 3.88
CA LEU A 26 -19.15 -5.54 3.14
C LEU A 26 -19.85 -4.53 4.07
N LEU A 27 -20.38 -4.98 5.19
CA LEU A 27 -21.04 -4.10 6.18
C LEU A 27 -20.05 -3.08 6.75
N LEU A 28 -18.84 -3.52 7.13
CA LEU A 28 -17.80 -2.62 7.63
C LEU A 28 -17.40 -1.60 6.57
N SER A 29 -17.20 -2.04 5.33
CA SER A 29 -16.86 -1.15 4.21
C SER A 29 -17.96 -0.13 3.93
N MET A 30 -19.23 -0.55 4.00
CA MET A 30 -20.38 0.36 3.85
C MET A 30 -20.44 1.40 4.97
N LEU A 31 -20.21 0.99 6.23
CA LEU A 31 -20.20 1.91 7.38
C LEU A 31 -19.04 2.92 7.27
N LEU A 32 -17.86 2.47 6.92
CA LEU A 32 -16.70 3.34 6.71
C LEU A 32 -16.93 4.31 5.55
N PHE A 33 -17.47 3.81 4.44
CA PHE A 33 -17.82 4.65 3.29
C PHE A 33 -18.87 5.69 3.65
N ALA A 34 -19.95 5.30 4.31
CA ALA A 34 -21.01 6.23 4.73
C ALA A 34 -20.47 7.29 5.70
N GLY A 35 -19.65 6.88 6.68
CA GLY A 35 -19.01 7.81 7.60
C GLY A 35 -18.13 8.82 6.87
N SER A 36 -17.21 8.35 6.02
CA SER A 36 -16.31 9.20 5.25
C SER A 36 -17.04 10.06 4.21
N PHE A 37 -18.17 9.59 3.67
CA PHE A 37 -18.94 10.30 2.66
C PHE A 37 -19.83 11.39 3.24
N LEU A 38 -20.31 11.21 4.48
CA LEU A 38 -21.25 12.12 5.11
C LEU A 38 -20.58 13.14 6.05
N THR A 39 -19.38 12.81 6.55
CA THR A 39 -18.72 13.62 7.57
C THR A 39 -17.22 13.71 7.37
N THR A 40 -16.68 14.91 7.57
CA THR A 40 -15.23 15.11 7.72
C THR A 40 -14.87 15.21 9.20
N CYS A 41 -13.79 14.52 9.54
CA CYS A 41 -13.23 14.53 10.88
C CYS A 41 -12.03 15.47 10.91
N TYR A 42 -12.01 16.42 11.83
CA TYR A 42 -10.88 17.30 12.03
C TYR A 42 -10.62 17.55 13.51
N ALA A 43 -9.38 17.85 13.86
CA ALA A 43 -9.02 18.23 15.21
C ALA A 43 -9.18 19.76 15.36
N ASP A 44 -10.04 20.19 16.27
CA ASP A 44 -10.28 21.62 16.53
C ASP A 44 -9.07 22.24 17.25
N ASN A 45 -8.46 21.49 18.16
CA ASN A 45 -7.28 21.90 18.89
C ASN A 45 -6.29 20.73 18.99
N MET A 46 -5.06 20.96 18.53
CA MET A 46 -3.99 19.94 18.57
C MET A 46 -3.58 19.58 20.01
N GLU A 47 -3.75 20.52 20.96
CA GLU A 47 -3.39 20.26 22.37
C GLU A 47 -4.40 19.36 23.08
N THR A 48 -5.69 19.52 22.77
CA THR A 48 -6.76 18.74 23.41
C THR A 48 -7.07 17.46 22.66
N GLN A 49 -6.57 17.32 21.43
CA GLN A 49 -6.87 16.20 20.51
C GLN A 49 -8.38 15.94 20.36
N GLN A 50 -9.20 16.97 20.53
CA GLN A 50 -10.64 16.84 20.35
C GLN A 50 -10.96 16.68 18.87
N VAL A 51 -11.60 15.57 18.59
CA VAL A 51 -12.04 15.22 17.24
C VAL A 51 -13.47 15.72 17.08
N LEU A 52 -13.69 16.61 16.12
CA LEU A 52 -15.01 17.10 15.74
C LEU A 52 -15.43 16.49 14.41
N LEU A 53 -16.65 15.97 14.36
CA LEU A 53 -17.29 15.50 13.14
C LEU A 53 -18.14 16.63 12.57
N ARG A 54 -17.83 17.06 11.36
CA ARG A 54 -18.66 18.02 10.61
C ARG A 54 -19.37 17.32 9.47
N PRO A 55 -20.68 17.57 9.28
CA PRO A 55 -21.38 17.08 8.11
C PRO A 55 -20.84 17.76 6.85
N ASP A 56 -20.55 16.99 5.84
CA ASP A 56 -20.08 17.46 4.56
C ASP A 56 -21.22 17.92 3.65
N ASN A 57 -20.86 18.70 2.62
CA ASN A 57 -21.80 19.08 1.60
C ASN A 57 -22.06 17.88 0.66
N LEU A 58 -23.23 17.26 0.83
CA LEU A 58 -23.61 16.07 0.06
C LEU A 58 -23.54 16.28 -1.46
N LEU A 59 -23.82 17.48 -1.96
CA LEU A 59 -23.77 17.76 -3.39
C LEU A 59 -22.33 17.66 -3.92
N TRP A 60 -21.36 18.23 -3.19
CA TRP A 60 -19.95 18.14 -3.57
C TRP A 60 -19.45 16.69 -3.54
N ASN A 61 -19.81 15.93 -2.52
CA ASN A 61 -19.40 14.53 -2.40
C ASN A 61 -20.02 13.66 -3.50
N LEU A 62 -21.25 13.95 -3.91
CA LEU A 62 -21.90 13.29 -5.06
C LEU A 62 -21.20 13.65 -6.39
N LEU A 63 -20.81 14.90 -6.57
CA LEU A 63 -20.05 15.33 -7.76
C LEU A 63 -18.67 14.67 -7.82
N GLU A 64 -17.97 14.59 -6.70
CA GLU A 64 -16.71 13.87 -6.59
C GLU A 64 -16.86 12.37 -6.90
N LEU A 65 -17.87 11.72 -6.33
CA LEU A 65 -18.17 10.31 -6.61
C LEU A 65 -18.48 10.08 -8.10
N ALA A 66 -19.26 10.98 -8.71
CA ALA A 66 -19.54 10.93 -10.15
C ALA A 66 -18.28 11.13 -10.98
N GLY A 67 -17.41 12.08 -10.58
CA GLY A 67 -16.10 12.32 -11.20
C GLY A 67 -15.20 11.08 -11.13
N PHE A 68 -15.14 10.41 -9.98
CA PHE A 68 -14.45 9.14 -9.82
C PHE A 68 -15.02 8.05 -10.74
N GLY A 69 -16.34 7.92 -10.78
CA GLY A 69 -17.01 6.95 -11.65
C GLY A 69 -16.64 7.19 -13.13
N LEU A 70 -16.68 8.43 -13.58
CA LEU A 70 -16.29 8.82 -14.95
C LEU A 70 -14.81 8.51 -15.22
N LEU A 71 -13.93 8.79 -14.26
CA LEU A 71 -12.50 8.48 -14.37
C LEU A 71 -12.25 6.98 -14.54
N PHE A 72 -12.92 6.14 -13.72
CA PHE A 72 -12.85 4.68 -13.85
C PHE A 72 -13.40 4.18 -15.19
N CYS A 73 -14.56 4.65 -15.61
CA CYS A 73 -15.16 4.28 -16.88
C CYS A 73 -14.26 4.71 -18.05
N GLY A 74 -13.71 5.91 -18.00
CA GLY A 74 -12.76 6.41 -18.99
C GLY A 74 -11.49 5.57 -19.07
N CYS A 75 -10.94 5.20 -17.92
CA CYS A 75 -9.76 4.34 -17.83
C CYS A 75 -10.03 2.95 -18.45
N LEU A 76 -11.17 2.32 -18.12
CA LEU A 76 -11.55 1.02 -18.69
C LEU A 76 -11.80 1.10 -20.20
N TYR A 77 -12.45 2.18 -20.66
CA TYR A 77 -12.65 2.44 -22.10
C TYR A 77 -11.30 2.58 -22.84
N LEU A 78 -10.37 3.36 -22.29
CA LEU A 78 -9.03 3.51 -22.86
C LEU A 78 -8.26 2.18 -22.87
N TYR A 79 -8.40 1.39 -21.82
CA TYR A 79 -7.81 0.06 -21.77
C TYR A 79 -8.40 -0.84 -22.89
N GLU A 80 -9.71 -0.84 -23.11
CA GLU A 80 -10.35 -1.63 -24.17
C GLU A 80 -9.91 -1.19 -25.57
N LYS A 81 -9.64 0.10 -25.77
CA LYS A 81 -9.22 0.68 -27.05
C LYS A 81 -7.73 0.49 -27.34
N ILE A 82 -6.85 0.67 -26.33
CA ILE A 82 -5.39 0.71 -26.50
C ILE A 82 -4.74 -0.60 -26.02
N GLY A 83 -5.40 -1.30 -25.09
CA GLY A 83 -4.98 -2.59 -24.57
C GLY A 83 -3.77 -2.51 -23.62
N GLU A 84 -2.87 -3.45 -23.77
CA GLU A 84 -1.74 -3.66 -22.89
C GLU A 84 -0.76 -2.47 -22.83
N LYS A 85 -0.62 -1.73 -23.92
CA LYS A 85 0.24 -0.52 -23.95
C LYS A 85 -0.27 0.55 -22.99
N PHE A 86 -1.60 0.73 -22.92
CA PHE A 86 -2.21 1.66 -21.97
C PHE A 86 -1.95 1.23 -20.52
N ARG A 87 -2.15 -0.03 -20.19
CA ARG A 87 -1.93 -0.55 -18.84
C ARG A 87 -0.49 -0.36 -18.35
N ARG A 88 0.49 -0.66 -19.22
CA ARG A 88 1.92 -0.44 -18.91
C ARG A 88 2.24 1.05 -18.77
N GLY A 89 1.71 1.88 -19.65
CA GLY A 89 1.85 3.33 -19.55
C GLY A 89 1.27 3.89 -18.27
N LEU A 90 0.07 3.42 -17.87
CA LEU A 90 -0.58 3.81 -16.63
C LEU A 90 0.23 3.39 -15.40
N LEU A 91 0.83 2.20 -15.41
CA LEU A 91 1.72 1.76 -14.33
C LEU A 91 2.94 2.67 -14.18
N VAL A 92 3.63 2.95 -15.29
CA VAL A 92 4.78 3.87 -15.27
C VAL A 92 4.37 5.25 -14.82
N PHE A 93 3.25 5.77 -15.34
CA PHE A 93 2.70 7.05 -14.91
C PHE A 93 2.41 7.08 -13.41
N THR A 94 1.71 6.06 -12.88
CA THR A 94 1.36 5.99 -11.45
C THR A 94 2.61 5.99 -10.57
N LEU A 95 3.60 5.16 -10.87
CA LEU A 95 4.83 5.11 -10.08
C LEU A 95 5.61 6.42 -10.17
N THR A 96 5.70 7.02 -11.36
CA THR A 96 6.36 8.32 -11.56
C THR A 96 5.61 9.44 -10.84
N PHE A 97 4.28 9.42 -10.87
CA PHE A 97 3.43 10.39 -10.18
C PHE A 97 3.60 10.30 -8.66
N VAL A 98 3.51 9.09 -8.08
CA VAL A 98 3.71 8.87 -6.63
C VAL A 98 5.12 9.28 -6.21
N PHE A 99 6.13 8.87 -6.96
CA PHE A 99 7.52 9.23 -6.68
C PHE A 99 7.74 10.73 -6.81
N GLY A 100 7.29 11.35 -7.91
CA GLY A 100 7.44 12.78 -8.16
C GLY A 100 6.72 13.64 -7.11
N LEU A 101 5.47 13.28 -6.75
CA LEU A 101 4.73 13.97 -5.70
C LEU A 101 5.41 13.79 -4.34
N GLY A 102 5.92 12.59 -4.04
CA GLY A 102 6.72 12.34 -2.84
C GLY A 102 7.96 13.22 -2.76
N ILE A 103 8.70 13.36 -3.86
CA ILE A 103 9.86 14.27 -3.95
C ILE A 103 9.43 15.73 -3.73
N LEU A 104 8.33 16.17 -4.35
CA LEU A 104 7.80 17.52 -4.13
C LEU A 104 7.46 17.76 -2.66
N LEU A 105 6.84 16.79 -1.99
CA LEU A 105 6.56 16.86 -0.55
C LEU A 105 7.83 16.94 0.30
N ILE A 106 8.91 16.27 -0.10
CA ILE A 106 10.21 16.36 0.60
C ILE A 106 10.83 17.76 0.41
N LEU A 107 10.80 18.29 -0.80
CA LEU A 107 11.45 19.56 -1.15
C LEU A 107 10.70 20.78 -0.62
N PHE A 108 9.38 20.78 -0.71
CA PHE A 108 8.52 21.92 -0.37
C PHE A 108 7.79 21.76 0.96
N GLY A 109 7.62 20.52 1.43
CA GLY A 109 7.01 20.23 2.72
C GLY A 109 8.00 20.49 3.86
N ARG A 110 7.72 21.48 4.71
CA ARG A 110 8.53 21.77 5.90
C ARG A 110 8.27 20.80 7.06
N THR A 111 7.80 19.59 6.76
CA THR A 111 7.51 18.59 7.78
C THR A 111 8.80 18.04 8.37
N VAL A 112 8.99 18.20 9.66
CA VAL A 112 10.02 17.55 10.47
C VAL A 112 9.34 16.46 11.31
N PRO A 113 10.06 15.44 11.78
CA PRO A 113 9.50 14.52 12.76
C PRO A 113 8.95 15.29 13.95
N ALA A 114 7.73 14.96 14.37
CA ALA A 114 7.05 15.61 15.50
C ALA A 114 6.36 14.57 16.38
N ALA A 115 6.03 14.93 17.61
CA ALA A 115 5.35 14.06 18.58
C ALA A 115 6.02 12.67 18.67
N ASP A 116 5.25 11.61 18.54
CA ASP A 116 5.72 10.22 18.65
C ASP A 116 6.83 9.89 17.62
N ALA A 117 6.70 10.37 16.39
CA ALA A 117 7.72 10.16 15.35
C ALA A 117 9.07 10.78 15.75
N LEU A 118 9.05 11.95 16.39
CA LEU A 118 10.26 12.59 16.90
C LEU A 118 10.87 11.78 18.05
N SER A 119 10.05 11.26 18.96
CA SER A 119 10.51 10.45 20.08
C SER A 119 11.22 9.19 19.62
N VAL A 120 10.63 8.47 18.62
CA VAL A 120 11.25 7.27 18.07
C VAL A 120 12.50 7.60 17.25
N TYR A 121 12.48 8.71 16.49
CA TYR A 121 13.65 9.18 15.73
C TYR A 121 14.82 9.52 16.66
N ASN A 122 14.57 10.29 17.73
CA ASN A 122 15.58 10.64 18.71
C ASN A 122 16.11 9.39 19.43
N ALA A 123 15.25 8.45 19.80
CA ALA A 123 15.66 7.19 20.39
C ALA A 123 16.63 6.42 19.46
N ALA A 124 16.35 6.35 18.16
CA ALA A 124 17.23 5.73 17.18
C ALA A 124 18.58 6.47 17.08
N ALA A 125 18.59 7.80 17.12
CA ALA A 125 19.81 8.60 17.09
C ALA A 125 20.65 8.43 18.35
N GLU A 126 20.05 8.44 19.54
CA GLU A 126 20.72 8.21 20.82
C GLU A 126 21.28 6.79 20.92
N TRP A 127 20.56 5.79 20.41
CA TRP A 127 21.05 4.41 20.37
C TRP A 127 22.34 4.26 19.57
N ILE A 128 22.47 4.99 18.47
CA ILE A 128 23.71 5.02 17.66
C ILE A 128 24.89 5.59 18.48
N LEU A 129 24.62 6.54 19.38
CA LEU A 129 25.61 7.14 20.26
C LEU A 129 25.98 6.27 21.47
N GLY A 130 25.34 5.09 21.59
CA GLY A 130 25.57 4.14 22.69
C GLY A 130 24.77 4.44 23.96
N ASN A 131 23.79 5.35 23.89
CA ASN A 131 22.90 5.63 25.01
C ASN A 131 21.82 4.54 25.10
N THR A 132 21.91 3.69 26.14
CA THR A 132 20.96 2.59 26.38
C THR A 132 19.81 2.98 27.30
N ASP A 133 19.85 4.17 27.92
CA ASP A 133 18.81 4.63 28.86
C ASP A 133 17.46 4.86 28.19
N ILE A 134 17.44 4.97 26.85
CA ILE A 134 16.22 5.08 26.05
C ILE A 134 15.28 3.86 26.14
N ILE A 135 15.80 2.70 26.58
CA ILE A 135 15.00 1.49 26.82
C ILE A 135 14.73 1.31 28.33
N HIS A 136 15.17 2.25 29.18
CA HIS A 136 15.01 2.11 30.62
C HIS A 136 13.53 2.02 31.02
N PRO A 137 13.13 1.01 31.83
CA PRO A 137 11.72 0.66 32.06
C PRO A 137 10.88 1.74 32.78
N THR A 138 11.49 2.79 33.31
CA THR A 138 10.76 3.74 34.18
C THR A 138 10.57 5.15 33.59
N VAL A 139 11.22 5.53 32.49
CA VAL A 139 11.24 6.96 32.05
C VAL A 139 11.22 7.15 30.54
N SER A 140 11.39 6.10 29.72
CA SER A 140 11.52 6.28 28.28
C SER A 140 10.21 6.10 27.52
N TYR A 141 10.05 6.83 26.40
CA TYR A 141 8.92 6.67 25.48
C TYR A 141 8.73 5.20 25.05
N LEU A 142 9.83 4.48 24.76
CA LEU A 142 9.79 3.09 24.30
C LEU A 142 9.38 2.11 25.41
N SER A 143 9.52 2.46 26.68
CA SER A 143 9.01 1.61 27.78
C SER A 143 7.49 1.62 27.85
N TYR A 144 6.86 2.74 27.47
CA TYR A 144 5.39 2.86 27.37
C TYR A 144 4.86 2.28 26.06
N TYR A 145 5.66 2.36 24.98
CA TYR A 145 5.27 1.94 23.64
C TYR A 145 6.26 0.94 23.03
N PRO A 146 6.38 -0.27 23.60
CA PRO A 146 7.39 -1.27 23.18
C PRO A 146 7.18 -1.74 21.73
N GLN A 147 5.98 -1.62 21.17
CA GLN A 147 5.70 -1.91 19.76
C GLN A 147 6.47 -0.99 18.80
N GLN A 148 6.98 0.15 19.26
CA GLN A 148 7.77 1.08 18.44
C GLN A 148 9.26 0.69 18.33
N ILE A 149 9.73 -0.33 19.07
CA ILE A 149 11.13 -0.79 19.01
C ILE A 149 11.50 -1.25 17.60
N GLY A 150 10.57 -1.88 16.88
CA GLY A 150 10.80 -2.28 15.48
C GLY A 150 11.02 -1.09 14.56
N LEU A 151 10.25 -0.01 14.72
CA LEU A 151 10.44 1.23 13.98
C LEU A 151 11.78 1.89 14.38
N MET A 152 12.10 1.96 15.67
CA MET A 152 13.37 2.50 16.13
C MET A 152 14.56 1.77 15.49
N ALA A 153 14.57 0.43 15.50
CA ALA A 153 15.64 -0.37 14.89
C ALA A 153 15.74 -0.12 13.37
N PHE A 154 14.61 0.03 12.69
CA PHE A 154 14.58 0.38 11.28
C PHE A 154 15.16 1.77 11.01
N LEU A 155 14.78 2.77 11.81
CA LEU A 155 15.32 4.13 11.71
C LEU A 155 16.82 4.18 12.06
N GLU A 156 17.26 3.41 13.07
CA GLU A 156 18.68 3.25 13.38
C GLU A 156 19.49 2.77 12.18
N LEU A 157 19.02 1.72 11.49
CA LEU A 157 19.66 1.22 10.28
C LEU A 157 19.76 2.32 9.22
N LEU A 158 18.69 3.07 8.98
CA LEU A 158 18.69 4.16 8.00
C LEU A 158 19.64 5.30 8.40
N LEU A 159 19.68 5.66 9.67
CA LEU A 159 20.59 6.69 10.18
C LEU A 159 22.07 6.26 10.09
N ARG A 160 22.37 4.98 10.34
CA ARG A 160 23.73 4.43 10.13
C ARG A 160 24.14 4.53 8.66
N ILE A 161 23.25 4.14 7.74
CA ILE A 161 23.49 4.28 6.29
C ILE A 161 23.69 5.75 5.95
N TRP A 162 22.83 6.64 6.47
CA TRP A 162 22.96 8.08 6.24
C TRP A 162 24.32 8.63 6.70
N ASN A 163 24.77 8.28 7.90
CA ASN A 163 26.04 8.73 8.44
C ASN A 163 27.24 8.30 7.58
N LEU A 164 27.13 7.18 6.87
CA LEU A 164 28.18 6.73 5.93
C LEU A 164 28.26 7.61 4.67
N THR A 165 27.21 8.34 4.32
CA THR A 165 27.18 9.19 3.11
C THR A 165 27.98 10.49 3.27
N GLY A 166 28.18 10.96 4.51
CA GLY A 166 28.85 12.23 4.82
C GLY A 166 28.12 13.48 4.32
N LEU A 167 26.85 13.36 3.91
CA LEU A 167 26.06 14.49 3.41
C LEU A 167 25.63 15.40 4.55
N SER A 168 25.64 16.71 4.32
CA SER A 168 25.26 17.74 5.31
C SER A 168 23.76 18.03 5.36
N VAL A 169 22.95 17.35 4.54
CA VAL A 169 21.48 17.50 4.54
C VAL A 169 20.90 16.77 5.75
N PRO A 170 19.80 17.24 6.38
CA PRO A 170 19.19 16.54 7.51
C PRO A 170 18.74 15.11 7.17
N ALA A 171 19.03 14.15 8.06
CA ALA A 171 18.79 12.73 7.82
C ALA A 171 17.32 12.38 7.54
N TRP A 172 16.35 13.15 8.07
CA TRP A 172 14.93 12.90 7.82
C TRP A 172 14.53 13.09 6.36
N HIS A 173 15.25 13.86 5.55
CA HIS A 173 15.00 13.94 4.10
C HIS A 173 15.36 12.62 3.41
N PHE A 174 16.47 12.01 3.81
CA PHE A 174 16.87 10.69 3.34
C PHE A 174 15.84 9.61 3.75
N ILE A 175 15.40 9.63 5.02
CA ILE A 175 14.40 8.68 5.50
C ILE A 175 13.09 8.82 4.71
N LYS A 176 12.63 10.04 4.45
CA LYS A 176 11.44 10.28 3.62
C LYS A 176 11.62 9.79 2.19
N LEU A 177 12.81 9.98 1.61
CA LEU A 177 13.11 9.45 0.28
C LEU A 177 13.00 7.92 0.27
N VAL A 178 13.54 7.25 1.28
CA VAL A 178 13.39 5.79 1.45
C VAL A 178 11.91 5.42 1.58
N TYR A 179 11.12 6.18 2.33
CA TYR A 179 9.67 5.94 2.48
C TYR A 179 8.91 6.07 1.15
N VAL A 180 9.24 7.06 0.33
CA VAL A 180 8.67 7.19 -1.02
C VAL A 180 9.04 5.98 -1.89
N CYS A 181 10.29 5.52 -1.84
CA CYS A 181 10.73 4.31 -2.56
C CYS A 181 10.00 3.06 -2.05
N LEU A 182 9.84 2.92 -0.73
CA LEU A 182 9.09 1.81 -0.13
C LEU A 182 7.63 1.83 -0.56
N LEU A 183 6.98 2.99 -0.59
CA LEU A 183 5.60 3.14 -1.07
C LEU A 183 5.48 2.72 -2.53
N CYS A 184 6.39 3.17 -3.41
CA CYS A 184 6.42 2.72 -4.81
C CYS A 184 6.61 1.20 -4.91
N GLY A 185 7.48 0.63 -4.07
CA GLY A 185 7.67 -0.82 -3.96
C GLY A 185 6.39 -1.55 -3.52
N ALA A 186 5.70 -1.04 -2.51
CA ALA A 186 4.42 -1.60 -2.04
C ALA A 186 3.38 -1.62 -3.17
N ILE A 187 3.21 -0.50 -3.87
CA ILE A 187 2.30 -0.38 -5.02
C ILE A 187 2.65 -1.40 -6.11
N TRP A 188 3.94 -1.55 -6.41
CA TRP A 188 4.42 -2.52 -7.38
C TRP A 188 4.08 -3.96 -6.98
N PHE A 189 4.36 -4.36 -5.74
CA PHE A 189 4.08 -5.72 -5.28
C PHE A 189 2.57 -6.01 -5.18
N GLN A 190 1.76 -5.03 -4.81
CA GLN A 190 0.30 -5.17 -4.85
C GLN A 190 -0.20 -5.33 -6.29
N TYR A 191 0.31 -4.52 -7.22
CA TYR A 191 -0.01 -4.67 -8.65
C TYR A 191 0.34 -6.07 -9.17
N LEU A 192 1.50 -6.62 -8.81
CA LEU A 192 1.88 -7.99 -9.16
C LEU A 192 0.97 -9.04 -8.52
N SER A 193 0.48 -8.80 -7.31
CA SER A 193 -0.43 -9.71 -6.59
C SER A 193 -1.77 -9.89 -7.30
N LEU A 194 -2.25 -8.86 -8.02
CA LEU A 194 -3.55 -8.89 -8.70
C LEU A 194 -3.63 -10.00 -9.74
N GLN A 195 -2.54 -10.37 -10.40
CA GLN A 195 -2.51 -11.45 -11.39
C GLN A 195 -2.74 -12.83 -10.77
N TYR A 196 -2.38 -13.02 -9.49
CA TYR A 196 -2.63 -14.26 -8.76
C TYR A 196 -4.03 -14.32 -8.19
N LEU A 197 -4.55 -13.18 -7.73
CA LEU A 197 -5.90 -13.08 -7.14
C LEU A 197 -7.01 -13.19 -8.18
N TRP A 198 -6.81 -12.59 -9.36
CA TRP A 198 -7.83 -12.55 -10.42
C TRP A 198 -7.22 -12.83 -11.80
N PRO A 199 -6.77 -14.07 -12.08
CA PRO A 199 -6.01 -14.40 -13.30
C PRO A 199 -6.70 -13.94 -14.59
N GLU A 200 -8.04 -14.10 -14.69
CA GLU A 200 -8.80 -13.76 -15.89
C GLU A 200 -9.07 -12.26 -16.04
N LYS A 201 -9.23 -11.55 -14.92
CA LYS A 201 -9.67 -10.13 -14.89
C LYS A 201 -8.55 -9.17 -14.46
N TYR A 202 -7.35 -9.68 -14.12
CA TYR A 202 -6.29 -8.87 -13.53
C TYR A 202 -5.93 -7.61 -14.33
N LYS A 203 -6.03 -7.68 -15.65
CA LYS A 203 -5.67 -6.56 -16.53
C LYS A 203 -6.58 -5.35 -16.31
N LYS A 204 -7.90 -5.55 -16.27
CA LYS A 204 -8.89 -4.49 -16.00
C LYS A 204 -8.79 -4.02 -14.53
N ILE A 205 -8.71 -4.95 -13.60
CA ILE A 205 -8.58 -4.66 -12.16
C ILE A 205 -7.30 -3.87 -11.88
N SER A 206 -6.19 -4.20 -12.55
CA SER A 206 -4.94 -3.45 -12.43
C SER A 206 -5.07 -2.00 -12.87
N CYS A 207 -5.81 -1.70 -13.94
CA CYS A 207 -6.07 -0.33 -14.35
C CYS A 207 -6.87 0.43 -13.28
N CYS A 208 -7.94 -0.16 -12.75
CA CYS A 208 -8.72 0.43 -11.67
C CYS A 208 -7.87 0.67 -10.41
N TYR A 209 -7.05 -0.31 -10.02
CA TYR A 209 -6.14 -0.20 -8.90
C TYR A 209 -5.17 0.99 -9.06
N LEU A 210 -4.53 1.13 -10.23
CA LEU A 210 -3.58 2.22 -10.50
C LEU A 210 -4.25 3.59 -10.45
N VAL A 211 -5.47 3.71 -10.95
CA VAL A 211 -6.27 4.95 -10.82
C VAL A 211 -6.57 5.25 -9.36
N LEU A 212 -7.00 4.25 -8.58
CA LEU A 212 -7.23 4.41 -7.13
C LEU A 212 -5.98 4.90 -6.40
N VAL A 213 -4.81 4.35 -6.72
CA VAL A 213 -3.53 4.78 -6.15
C VAL A 213 -3.24 6.25 -6.46
N CYS A 214 -3.43 6.69 -7.72
CA CYS A 214 -3.23 8.10 -8.10
C CYS A 214 -4.18 9.05 -7.37
N CYS A 215 -5.40 8.61 -7.09
CA CYS A 215 -6.40 9.40 -6.38
C CYS A 215 -6.25 9.37 -4.86
N ASN A 216 -5.47 8.43 -4.31
CA ASN A 216 -5.25 8.32 -2.87
C ASN A 216 -4.11 9.25 -2.40
N LEU A 217 -4.34 10.56 -2.52
CA LEU A 217 -3.38 11.57 -2.07
C LEU A 217 -2.99 11.43 -0.59
N PRO A 218 -3.91 11.12 0.36
CA PRO A 218 -3.53 10.92 1.76
C PRO A 218 -2.46 9.85 1.94
N MET A 219 -2.53 8.73 1.22
CA MET A 219 -1.51 7.68 1.27
C MET A 219 -0.15 8.19 0.80
N ILE A 220 -0.13 9.00 -0.27
CA ILE A 220 1.12 9.58 -0.78
C ILE A 220 1.68 10.60 0.20
N MET A 221 0.83 11.48 0.75
CA MET A 221 1.21 12.44 1.78
C MET A 221 1.78 11.76 3.03
N TYR A 222 1.27 10.58 3.38
CA TYR A 222 1.72 9.81 4.53
C TYR A 222 3.21 9.42 4.43
N SER A 223 3.77 9.31 3.23
CA SER A 223 5.21 9.07 3.02
C SER A 223 6.09 10.21 3.54
N SER A 224 5.54 11.39 3.77
CA SER A 224 6.27 12.52 4.36
C SER A 224 6.37 12.47 5.89
N PHE A 225 5.63 11.57 6.54
CA PHE A 225 5.69 11.34 7.98
C PHE A 225 6.59 10.15 8.30
N VAL A 226 7.42 10.29 9.35
CA VAL A 226 8.38 9.26 9.74
C VAL A 226 7.74 8.30 10.76
N TYR A 227 6.69 7.60 10.32
CA TYR A 227 5.98 6.58 11.10
C TYR A 227 6.21 5.17 10.55
N GLY A 228 5.78 4.14 11.28
CA GLY A 228 5.98 2.74 10.94
C GLY A 228 5.06 2.19 9.84
N GLU A 229 4.01 2.92 9.45
CA GLU A 229 2.97 2.43 8.54
C GLU A 229 3.49 2.14 7.14
N ILE A 230 4.30 3.02 6.55
CA ILE A 230 4.85 2.80 5.20
C ILE A 230 5.79 1.59 5.15
N PRO A 231 6.79 1.44 6.04
CA PRO A 231 7.60 0.23 6.10
C PRO A 231 6.76 -1.04 6.32
N SER A 232 5.79 -0.99 7.23
CA SER A 232 4.91 -2.12 7.53
C SER A 232 4.02 -2.48 6.34
N PHE A 233 3.43 -1.47 5.68
CA PHE A 233 2.63 -1.66 4.48
C PHE A 233 3.43 -2.29 3.34
N THR A 234 4.69 -1.85 3.18
CA THR A 234 5.59 -2.43 2.18
C THR A 234 5.92 -3.88 2.50
N ALA A 235 6.30 -4.17 3.75
CA ALA A 235 6.60 -5.53 4.19
C ALA A 235 5.39 -6.46 4.00
N LEU A 236 4.19 -5.99 4.35
CA LEU A 236 2.93 -6.72 4.14
C LEU A 236 2.67 -6.96 2.65
N SER A 237 2.88 -5.97 1.79
CA SER A 237 2.67 -6.09 0.34
C SER A 237 3.63 -7.10 -0.29
N VAL A 238 4.90 -7.09 0.12
CA VAL A 238 5.90 -8.07 -0.31
C VAL A 238 5.55 -9.47 0.19
N GLY A 239 5.26 -9.60 1.49
CA GLY A 239 4.90 -10.88 2.11
C GLY A 239 3.65 -11.50 1.45
N TRP A 240 2.64 -10.67 1.18
CA TRP A 240 1.43 -11.09 0.48
C TRP A 240 1.71 -11.58 -0.94
N TYR A 241 2.52 -10.85 -1.71
CA TYR A 241 2.94 -11.28 -3.04
C TYR A 241 3.68 -12.61 -3.02
N LEU A 242 4.63 -12.78 -2.10
CA LEU A 242 5.39 -14.01 -1.96
C LEU A 242 4.50 -15.18 -1.57
N LEU A 243 3.57 -14.99 -0.65
CA LEU A 243 2.59 -16.00 -0.25
C LEU A 243 1.73 -16.43 -1.44
N LEU A 244 1.17 -15.49 -2.19
CA LEU A 244 0.36 -15.80 -3.37
C LEU A 244 1.17 -16.54 -4.44
N ARG A 245 2.42 -16.16 -4.63
CA ARG A 245 3.33 -16.83 -5.56
C ARG A 245 3.60 -18.28 -5.15
N LEU A 246 3.85 -18.52 -3.87
CA LEU A 246 4.06 -19.88 -3.33
C LEU A 246 2.81 -20.74 -3.49
N LEU A 247 1.64 -20.23 -3.13
CA LEU A 247 0.36 -20.94 -3.28
C LEU A 247 0.04 -21.21 -4.76
N GLY A 248 0.33 -20.25 -5.64
CA GLY A 248 0.11 -20.41 -7.08
C GLY A 248 1.06 -21.40 -7.75
N SER A 249 2.28 -21.58 -7.25
CA SER A 249 3.25 -22.56 -7.77
C SER A 249 2.95 -23.99 -7.35
N SER A 250 2.19 -24.18 -6.27
CA SER A 250 1.79 -25.49 -5.74
C SER A 250 0.59 -26.12 -6.47
N SER A 251 -0.01 -25.40 -7.43
CA SER A 251 -1.13 -25.93 -8.22
C SER A 251 -0.59 -26.85 -9.35
N PRO A 252 -1.17 -28.07 -9.54
CA PRO A 252 -0.68 -29.05 -10.54
C PRO A 252 -0.71 -28.58 -11.99
N ASP A 253 -1.39 -27.47 -12.28
CA ASP A 253 -1.47 -26.82 -13.60
C ASP A 253 -0.35 -25.81 -13.89
N SER A 254 0.77 -25.90 -13.18
CA SER A 254 1.90 -24.96 -13.34
C SER A 254 2.57 -25.01 -14.72
N SER A 255 2.37 -26.08 -15.51
CA SER A 255 2.94 -26.18 -16.87
C SER A 255 2.40 -25.13 -17.87
N TYR A 256 1.26 -24.49 -17.57
CA TYR A 256 0.69 -23.44 -18.41
C TYR A 256 1.20 -22.03 -18.07
N ARG A 257 1.77 -21.81 -16.89
CA ARG A 257 2.19 -20.48 -16.43
C ARG A 257 3.60 -20.08 -16.81
N ASP A 258 4.50 -21.03 -17.04
CA ASP A 258 5.90 -20.72 -17.38
C ASP A 258 6.08 -20.10 -18.77
N ASN A 259 5.04 -20.16 -19.63
CA ASN A 259 5.03 -19.52 -20.95
C ASN A 259 4.61 -18.04 -20.93
N VAL A 260 4.23 -17.48 -19.79
CA VAL A 260 3.93 -16.05 -19.63
C VAL A 260 5.13 -15.33 -19.01
N SER A 261 6.30 -15.53 -19.57
CA SER A 261 7.47 -14.70 -19.30
C SER A 261 7.21 -13.29 -19.84
N PRO A 262 7.42 -12.20 -19.09
CA PRO A 262 7.17 -10.85 -19.57
C PRO A 262 8.27 -10.39 -20.54
N GLY A 263 8.48 -11.10 -21.64
CA GLY A 263 9.54 -10.76 -22.60
C GLY A 263 9.64 -11.66 -23.84
N GLY A 264 8.81 -12.70 -23.96
CA GLY A 264 8.84 -13.57 -25.12
C GLY A 264 8.20 -12.92 -26.35
N SER A 265 9.01 -12.42 -27.28
CA SER A 265 8.60 -12.16 -28.68
C SER A 265 8.09 -13.46 -29.28
N SER A 266 6.83 -13.47 -29.75
CA SER A 266 6.28 -14.55 -30.53
C SER A 266 7.10 -14.74 -31.81
N PRO A 267 7.51 -15.98 -32.19
CA PRO A 267 8.04 -16.20 -33.53
C PRO A 267 6.90 -16.10 -34.53
N ASP A 268 7.13 -15.25 -35.52
CA ASP A 268 6.35 -15.12 -36.76
C ASP A 268 6.24 -16.50 -37.44
N SER A 269 5.08 -17.08 -37.42
CA SER A 269 4.78 -18.26 -38.25
C SER A 269 4.27 -17.78 -39.61
N SER A 270 5.20 -17.47 -40.51
CA SER A 270 4.89 -17.41 -41.93
C SER A 270 4.62 -18.82 -42.45
N TYR A 271 3.38 -19.27 -42.46
CA TYR A 271 2.98 -20.42 -43.26
C TYR A 271 2.64 -19.88 -44.67
N ARG A 272 3.50 -20.21 -45.66
CA ARG A 272 3.21 -20.10 -47.09
C ARG A 272 2.41 -21.33 -47.45
N ASP A 273 1.21 -21.12 -47.97
CA ASP A 273 0.48 -22.12 -48.74
C ASP A 273 1.04 -22.14 -50.19
N ASN A 274 1.39 -23.37 -50.64
CA ASN A 274 1.46 -23.76 -52.00
C ASN A 274 0.24 -24.62 -52.35
#